data_406e4bb82d0b90ef70a40a3520cd3a9a
#
_entry.id   406e4bb82d0b90ef70a40a3520cd3a9a
#
_cell.length_a   1.000
_cell.length_b   1.000
_cell.length_c   1.000
_cell.angle_alpha   90.00
_cell.angle_beta   90.00
_cell.angle_gamma   90.00
#
_symmetry.space_group_name_H-M   'P 1'
#
loop_
_entity.id
_entity.type
_entity.pdbx_description
1 polymer ?
#
loop_
_entity_poly.entity_id
_entity_poly.type
_entity_poly.pdbx_seq_one_letter_code
_entity_poly.pdbx_strand_id
1 'polypeptide(L)'
;MKRRPGLIALSHDHHHALVAARRLRKAAGDPAASAAFLRFFADESVRHFRDEEECLFPLVADADEARPLLVRALLDHQRLHALAARLAGGEAATAGDLAELLEAHVRFEERTLFPMIERLLGDRLPSLELEAERPLRGSGPVWGAASEDLNATLLAWGPGEGPPEHVNDERDVLLFVVDGTATLIVDDDTSELVAGAGSIVAKGSRRQLTAGSRGVRYLSVHLRRPLLTIEPAHRRA
;
A
#
# COMPACT_ATOMS: atom_id res chain seq x y z
N MET A 1 7.31 29.85 -6.77
CA MET A 1 6.50 29.57 -7.96
C MET A 1 5.09 29.23 -7.48
N LYS A 2 4.04 29.72 -8.13
CA LYS A 2 2.67 29.40 -7.69
C LYS A 2 2.32 28.01 -8.23
N ARG A 3 1.88 27.09 -7.34
CA ARG A 3 1.51 25.72 -7.69
C ARG A 3 0.33 25.72 -8.68
N ARG A 4 0.35 24.83 -9.68
CA ARG A 4 -0.77 24.69 -10.63
C ARG A 4 -2.01 24.10 -9.93
N PRO A 5 -3.24 24.46 -10.38
CA PRO A 5 -4.47 24.07 -9.70
C PRO A 5 -4.57 22.57 -9.40
N GLY A 6 -4.19 21.71 -10.34
CA GLY A 6 -4.26 20.24 -10.16
C GLY A 6 -3.37 19.66 -9.04
N LEU A 7 -2.41 20.41 -8.50
CA LEU A 7 -1.53 19.96 -7.41
C LEU A 7 -1.74 20.73 -6.10
N ILE A 8 -2.68 21.69 -6.06
CA ILE A 8 -2.90 22.52 -4.86
C ILE A 8 -3.38 21.67 -3.69
N ALA A 9 -4.30 20.73 -3.94
CA ALA A 9 -4.84 19.87 -2.89
C ALA A 9 -3.75 18.99 -2.28
N LEU A 10 -2.92 18.33 -3.10
CA LEU A 10 -1.79 17.53 -2.63
C LEU A 10 -0.78 18.36 -1.84
N SER A 11 -0.45 19.59 -2.28
CA SER A 11 0.42 20.49 -1.51
C SER A 11 -0.20 20.96 -0.18
N HIS A 12 -1.52 21.02 -0.06
CA HIS A 12 -2.20 21.27 1.22
C HIS A 12 -2.05 20.09 2.18
N ASP A 13 -2.20 18.86 1.69
CA ASP A 13 -2.01 17.63 2.47
C ASP A 13 -0.56 17.55 2.98
N HIS A 14 0.42 17.94 2.14
CA HIS A 14 1.83 18.07 2.53
C HIS A 14 2.03 19.00 3.73
N HIS A 15 1.30 20.12 3.80
CA HIS A 15 1.38 21.00 4.96
C HIS A 15 0.95 20.29 6.25
N HIS A 16 -0.16 19.54 6.21
CA HIS A 16 -0.64 18.75 7.34
C HIS A 16 0.36 17.66 7.73
N ALA A 17 0.93 16.96 6.75
CA ALA A 17 1.94 15.93 6.96
C ALA A 17 3.18 16.48 7.68
N LEU A 18 3.69 17.64 7.24
CA LEU A 18 4.82 18.32 7.92
C LEU A 18 4.50 18.73 9.35
N VAL A 19 3.28 19.17 9.63
CA VAL A 19 2.85 19.52 11.00
C VAL A 19 2.78 18.25 11.86
N ALA A 20 2.20 17.16 11.35
CA ALA A 20 2.10 15.89 12.05
C ALA A 20 3.48 15.30 12.36
N ALA A 21 4.38 15.25 11.37
CA ALA A 21 5.75 14.78 11.53
C ALA A 21 6.53 15.56 12.60
N ARG A 22 6.43 16.89 12.59
CA ARG A 22 7.07 17.74 13.61
C ARG A 22 6.54 17.48 15.02
N ARG A 23 5.22 17.27 15.17
CA ARG A 23 4.61 16.94 16.46
C ARG A 23 5.11 15.59 16.97
N LEU A 24 5.13 14.56 16.12
CA LEU A 24 5.65 13.23 16.45
C LEU A 24 7.11 13.32 16.92
N ARG A 25 7.96 14.03 16.17
CA ARG A 25 9.38 14.20 16.53
C ARG A 25 9.60 14.93 17.84
N LYS A 26 8.83 16.01 18.12
CA LYS A 26 8.95 16.78 19.37
C LYS A 26 8.54 15.99 20.60
N ALA A 27 7.59 15.08 20.45
CA ALA A 27 7.04 14.25 21.51
C ALA A 27 7.52 12.79 21.37
N ALA A 28 8.76 12.60 20.92
CA ALA A 28 9.33 11.26 20.74
C ALA A 28 9.26 10.47 22.06
N GLY A 29 8.66 9.26 21.98
CA GLY A 29 8.43 8.40 23.14
C GLY A 29 7.09 8.63 23.87
N ASP A 30 6.30 9.65 23.51
CA ASP A 30 4.95 9.82 24.03
C ASP A 30 3.94 8.92 23.29
N PRO A 31 3.31 7.95 23.97
CA PRO A 31 2.33 7.08 23.35
C PRO A 31 1.11 7.81 22.77
N ALA A 32 0.69 8.92 23.39
CA ALA A 32 -0.43 9.71 22.91
C ALA A 32 -0.11 10.43 21.60
N ALA A 33 1.11 10.96 21.48
CA ALA A 33 1.59 11.57 20.24
C ALA A 33 1.73 10.54 19.12
N SER A 34 2.24 9.35 19.42
CA SER A 34 2.32 8.22 18.47
C SER A 34 0.93 7.80 17.98
N ALA A 35 -0.03 7.63 18.89
CA ALA A 35 -1.41 7.29 18.54
C ALA A 35 -2.09 8.39 17.70
N ALA A 36 -1.84 9.66 18.00
CA ALA A 36 -2.37 10.78 17.22
C ALA A 36 -1.80 10.81 15.81
N PHE A 37 -0.49 10.57 15.67
CA PHE A 37 0.16 10.49 14.36
C PHE A 37 -0.35 9.30 13.55
N LEU A 38 -0.50 8.12 14.14
CA LEU A 38 -0.99 6.92 13.44
C LEU A 38 -2.42 7.12 12.92
N ARG A 39 -3.28 7.80 13.67
CA ARG A 39 -4.61 8.19 13.16
C ARG A 39 -4.49 9.11 11.93
N PHE A 40 -3.70 10.20 12.06
CA PHE A 40 -3.42 11.10 10.94
C PHE A 40 -2.90 10.32 9.71
N PHE A 41 -1.92 9.43 9.93
CA PHE A 41 -1.32 8.63 8.86
C PHE A 41 -2.35 7.77 8.14
N ALA A 42 -3.21 7.06 8.89
CA ALA A 42 -4.25 6.22 8.33
C ALA A 42 -5.34 7.02 7.57
N ASP A 43 -5.72 8.18 8.12
CA ASP A 43 -6.84 8.96 7.59
C ASP A 43 -6.43 9.87 6.42
N GLU A 44 -5.22 10.46 6.47
CA GLU A 44 -4.77 11.46 5.51
C GLU A 44 -3.62 10.98 4.62
N SER A 45 -2.52 10.45 5.19
CA SER A 45 -1.34 10.10 4.40
C SER A 45 -1.59 8.93 3.44
N VAL A 46 -2.28 7.88 3.89
CA VAL A 46 -2.59 6.71 3.05
C VAL A 46 -3.47 7.10 1.86
N ARG A 47 -4.44 7.99 2.08
CA ARG A 47 -5.28 8.53 1.00
C ARG A 47 -4.44 9.34 0.02
N HIS A 48 -3.61 10.24 0.53
CA HIS A 48 -2.74 11.10 -0.26
C HIS A 48 -1.81 10.29 -1.18
N PHE A 49 -1.12 9.29 -0.65
CA PHE A 49 -0.26 8.40 -1.45
C PHE A 49 -1.03 7.70 -2.55
N ARG A 50 -2.25 7.25 -2.28
CA ARG A 50 -3.09 6.64 -3.30
C ARG A 50 -3.48 7.62 -4.39
N ASP A 51 -3.86 8.84 -4.04
CA ASP A 51 -4.21 9.88 -5.01
C ASP A 51 -3.03 10.17 -5.95
N GLU A 52 -1.80 10.15 -5.43
CA GLU A 52 -0.59 10.27 -6.25
C GLU A 52 -0.37 9.04 -7.14
N GLU A 53 -0.43 7.87 -6.58
CA GLU A 53 -0.16 6.60 -7.27
C GLU A 53 -1.21 6.28 -8.35
N GLU A 54 -2.47 6.59 -8.10
CA GLU A 54 -3.58 6.26 -9.01
C GLU A 54 -3.95 7.38 -9.97
N CYS A 55 -3.77 8.64 -9.58
CA CYS A 55 -4.23 9.77 -10.36
C CYS A 55 -3.10 10.61 -10.97
N LEU A 56 -2.01 10.83 -10.23
CA LEU A 56 -0.94 11.73 -10.67
C LEU A 56 0.19 11.01 -11.41
N PHE A 57 0.76 9.95 -10.82
CA PHE A 57 1.94 9.26 -11.36
C PHE A 57 1.69 8.64 -12.74
N PRO A 58 0.52 8.04 -13.03
CA PRO A 58 0.23 7.50 -14.36
C PRO A 58 0.30 8.53 -15.48
N LEU A 59 0.06 9.81 -15.19
CA LEU A 59 0.09 10.88 -16.20
C LEU A 59 1.48 11.13 -16.78
N VAL A 60 2.53 10.71 -16.09
CA VAL A 60 3.93 10.93 -16.46
C VAL A 60 4.76 9.65 -16.48
N ALA A 61 4.15 8.48 -16.26
CA ALA A 61 4.87 7.19 -16.13
C ALA A 61 5.67 6.80 -17.39
N ASP A 62 5.26 7.25 -18.56
CA ASP A 62 5.93 6.98 -19.83
C ASP A 62 7.15 7.89 -20.09
N ALA A 63 7.33 8.96 -19.30
CA ALA A 63 8.46 9.85 -19.44
C ALA A 63 9.72 9.27 -18.76
N ASP A 64 10.80 9.08 -19.52
CA ASP A 64 12.03 8.48 -19.00
C ASP A 64 12.61 9.26 -17.80
N GLU A 65 12.52 10.59 -17.81
CA GLU A 65 12.99 11.44 -16.71
C GLU A 65 12.12 11.32 -15.45
N ALA A 66 10.86 10.91 -15.57
CA ALA A 66 9.96 10.73 -14.43
C ALA A 66 10.21 9.41 -13.69
N ARG A 67 10.54 8.34 -14.39
CA ARG A 67 10.67 6.99 -13.82
C ARG A 67 11.52 6.92 -12.54
N PRO A 68 12.76 7.43 -12.50
CA PRO A 68 13.55 7.33 -11.28
C PRO A 68 12.96 8.12 -10.11
N LEU A 69 12.24 9.20 -10.38
CA LEU A 69 11.59 10.01 -9.35
C LEU A 69 10.33 9.32 -8.84
N LEU A 70 9.53 8.72 -9.73
CA LEU A 70 8.36 7.91 -9.36
C LEU A 70 8.76 6.69 -8.54
N VAL A 71 9.80 5.97 -8.95
CA VAL A 71 10.32 4.82 -8.18
C VAL A 71 10.74 5.25 -6.78
N ARG A 72 11.40 6.40 -6.65
CA ARG A 72 11.78 6.95 -5.35
C ARG A 72 10.54 7.24 -4.49
N ALA A 73 9.53 7.95 -5.03
CA ALA A 73 8.29 8.25 -4.30
C ALA A 73 7.63 6.96 -3.79
N LEU A 74 7.43 5.98 -4.68
CA LEU A 74 6.83 4.69 -4.33
C LEU A 74 7.61 3.93 -3.25
N LEU A 75 8.95 3.95 -3.31
CA LEU A 75 9.78 3.34 -2.27
C LEU A 75 9.68 4.08 -0.93
N ASP A 76 9.57 5.40 -0.96
CA ASP A 76 9.38 6.19 0.27
C ASP A 76 7.98 5.91 0.87
N HIS A 77 6.91 5.79 0.06
CA HIS A 77 5.59 5.36 0.53
C HIS A 77 5.65 3.99 1.22
N GLN A 78 6.28 2.99 0.60
CA GLN A 78 6.45 1.65 1.18
C GLN A 78 7.18 1.70 2.54
N ARG A 79 8.24 2.48 2.64
CA ARG A 79 9.01 2.64 3.89
C ARG A 79 8.20 3.35 4.96
N LEU A 80 7.43 4.38 4.59
CA LEU A 80 6.53 5.10 5.50
C LEU A 80 5.48 4.16 6.08
N HIS A 81 4.85 3.33 5.23
CA HIS A 81 3.92 2.30 5.69
C HIS A 81 4.59 1.30 6.66
N ALA A 82 5.78 0.81 6.32
CA ALA A 82 6.50 -0.13 7.17
C ALA A 82 6.86 0.47 8.55
N LEU A 83 7.33 1.73 8.58
CA LEU A 83 7.65 2.41 9.84
C LEU A 83 6.39 2.71 10.67
N ALA A 84 5.29 3.11 10.03
CA ALA A 84 4.01 3.31 10.71
C ALA A 84 3.49 2.00 11.33
N ALA A 85 3.60 0.88 10.62
CA ALA A 85 3.22 -0.43 11.13
C ALA A 85 4.08 -0.85 12.35
N ARG A 86 5.40 -0.62 12.31
CA ARG A 86 6.29 -0.89 13.43
C ARG A 86 5.97 0.00 14.65
N LEU A 87 5.69 1.28 14.42
CA LEU A 87 5.27 2.18 15.50
C LEU A 87 3.94 1.72 16.11
N ALA A 88 2.97 1.28 15.30
CA ALA A 88 1.70 0.71 15.76
C ALA A 88 1.91 -0.59 16.55
N GLY A 89 2.91 -1.40 16.18
CA GLY A 89 3.35 -2.58 16.91
C GLY A 89 4.10 -2.30 18.24
N GLY A 90 4.24 -1.02 18.62
CA GLY A 90 4.85 -0.62 19.89
C GLY A 90 6.35 -0.30 19.84
N GLU A 91 6.98 -0.31 18.64
CA GLU A 91 8.38 0.08 18.49
C GLU A 91 8.55 1.62 18.52
N ALA A 92 8.44 2.20 19.71
CA ALA A 92 8.49 3.67 19.90
C ALA A 92 9.76 4.33 19.32
N ALA A 93 10.87 3.61 19.22
CA ALA A 93 12.12 4.11 18.63
C ALA A 93 11.97 4.48 17.14
N THR A 94 10.99 3.93 16.43
CA THR A 94 10.76 4.23 15.00
C THR A 94 10.10 5.59 14.75
N ALA A 95 9.58 6.24 15.77
CA ALA A 95 8.87 7.52 15.63
C ALA A 95 9.74 8.63 15.02
N GLY A 96 11.02 8.69 15.39
CA GLY A 96 12.00 9.62 14.83
C GLY A 96 12.23 9.40 13.34
N ASP A 97 12.53 8.16 12.97
CA ASP A 97 12.79 7.77 11.58
C ASP A 97 11.56 8.01 10.69
N LEU A 98 10.38 7.67 11.20
CA LEU A 98 9.10 7.89 10.49
C LEU A 98 8.85 9.38 10.23
N ALA A 99 9.06 10.24 11.24
CA ALA A 99 8.89 11.68 11.09
C ALA A 99 9.92 12.27 10.11
N GLU A 100 11.18 11.84 10.19
CA GLU A 100 12.24 12.32 9.31
C GLU A 100 12.00 11.90 7.86
N LEU A 101 11.64 10.64 7.63
CA LEU A 101 11.33 10.14 6.29
C LEU A 101 10.14 10.88 5.68
N LEU A 102 9.05 11.10 6.44
CA LEU A 102 7.89 11.84 5.95
C LEU A 102 8.24 13.29 5.58
N GLU A 103 9.04 13.98 6.42
CA GLU A 103 9.51 15.32 6.08
C GLU A 103 10.41 15.34 4.83
N ALA A 104 11.28 14.35 4.68
CA ALA A 104 12.19 14.26 3.53
C ALA A 104 11.41 13.95 2.24
N HIS A 105 10.44 13.05 2.30
CA HIS A 105 9.55 12.69 1.22
C HIS A 105 8.74 13.90 0.71
N VAL A 106 8.02 14.58 1.59
CA VAL A 106 7.27 15.79 1.22
C VAL A 106 8.19 16.86 0.58
N ARG A 107 9.39 17.07 1.12
CA ARG A 107 10.34 18.04 0.53
C ARG A 107 10.83 17.60 -0.85
N PHE A 108 11.03 16.31 -1.05
CA PHE A 108 11.41 15.77 -2.36
C PHE A 108 10.30 16.02 -3.39
N GLU A 109 9.06 15.76 -3.06
CA GLU A 109 7.94 15.98 -3.97
C GLU A 109 7.75 17.45 -4.27
N GLU A 110 7.70 18.30 -3.29
CA GLU A 110 7.53 19.74 -3.47
C GLU A 110 8.65 20.41 -4.26
N ARG A 111 9.89 19.94 -4.13
CA ARG A 111 11.06 20.58 -4.74
C ARG A 111 11.54 19.94 -6.04
N THR A 112 11.18 18.68 -6.27
CA THR A 112 11.73 17.90 -7.39
C THR A 112 10.63 17.26 -8.24
N LEU A 113 9.77 16.43 -7.63
CA LEU A 113 8.79 15.64 -8.37
C LEU A 113 7.66 16.51 -8.94
N PHE A 114 6.98 17.30 -8.13
CA PHE A 114 5.89 18.17 -8.59
C PHE A 114 6.32 19.21 -9.61
N PRO A 115 7.46 19.92 -9.45
CA PRO A 115 7.97 20.82 -10.48
C PRO A 115 8.27 20.12 -11.81
N MET A 116 8.75 18.89 -11.78
CA MET A 116 8.98 18.08 -12.98
C MET A 116 7.65 17.72 -13.66
N ILE A 117 6.65 17.26 -12.88
CA ILE A 117 5.31 16.95 -13.38
C ILE A 117 4.66 18.19 -13.98
N GLU A 118 4.73 19.35 -13.32
CA GLU A 118 4.22 20.62 -13.82
C GLU A 118 4.87 21.03 -15.15
N ARG A 119 6.18 20.76 -15.32
CA ARG A 119 6.90 21.04 -16.55
C ARG A 119 6.49 20.09 -17.68
N LEU A 120 6.34 18.80 -17.41
CA LEU A 120 5.96 17.79 -18.40
C LEU A 120 4.52 17.96 -18.90
N LEU A 121 3.59 18.20 -17.99
CA LEU A 121 2.18 18.27 -18.32
C LEU A 121 1.72 19.67 -18.75
N GLY A 122 2.38 20.72 -18.24
CA GLY A 122 2.03 22.10 -18.57
C GLY A 122 0.55 22.39 -18.33
N ASP A 123 -0.13 22.96 -19.33
CA ASP A 123 -1.56 23.27 -19.27
C ASP A 123 -2.45 22.02 -19.42
N ARG A 124 -1.84 20.86 -19.70
CA ARG A 124 -2.53 19.56 -19.73
C ARG A 124 -2.69 18.93 -18.37
N LEU A 125 -2.10 19.52 -17.30
CA LEU A 125 -2.30 19.02 -15.93
C LEU A 125 -3.78 19.19 -15.59
N PRO A 126 -4.55 18.09 -15.51
CA PRO A 126 -5.97 18.17 -15.20
C PRO A 126 -6.14 18.68 -13.76
N SER A 127 -7.33 19.22 -13.44
CA SER A 127 -7.75 19.27 -12.06
C SER A 127 -7.87 17.84 -11.60
N LEU A 128 -6.99 17.40 -10.70
CA LEU A 128 -7.09 16.09 -10.10
C LEU A 128 -8.39 16.07 -9.29
N GLU A 129 -9.34 15.27 -9.71
CA GLU A 129 -10.50 14.95 -8.90
C GLU A 129 -10.01 13.99 -7.82
N LEU A 130 -9.44 14.58 -6.75
CA LEU A 130 -9.03 13.85 -5.55
C LEU A 130 -10.32 13.49 -4.82
N GLU A 131 -10.82 12.32 -5.11
CA GLU A 131 -11.96 11.78 -4.39
C GLU A 131 -11.46 11.27 -3.05
N ALA A 132 -11.61 12.09 -2.01
CA ALA A 132 -11.23 11.80 -0.63
C ALA A 132 -11.76 10.46 -0.09
N GLU A 133 -12.70 9.82 -0.80
CA GLU A 133 -13.40 8.61 -0.38
C GLU A 133 -13.65 7.63 -1.54
N ARG A 134 -12.87 7.68 -2.63
CA ARG A 134 -13.09 6.71 -3.70
C ARG A 134 -12.79 5.30 -3.18
N PRO A 135 -13.79 4.42 -3.11
CA PRO A 135 -13.55 3.07 -2.65
C PRO A 135 -12.61 2.37 -3.63
N LEU A 136 -11.71 1.55 -3.10
CA LEU A 136 -10.86 0.67 -3.91
C LEU A 136 -11.76 -0.17 -4.81
N ARG A 137 -11.44 -0.20 -6.11
CA ARG A 137 -12.16 -1.03 -7.08
C ARG A 137 -11.36 -2.28 -7.38
N GLY A 138 -12.05 -3.39 -7.51
CA GLY A 138 -11.47 -4.66 -7.87
C GLY A 138 -12.37 -5.79 -7.38
N SER A 139 -12.27 -6.93 -8.04
CA SER A 139 -12.98 -8.16 -7.66
C SER A 139 -12.10 -9.37 -7.98
N GLY A 140 -10.88 -9.37 -7.42
CA GLY A 140 -9.95 -10.48 -7.58
C GLY A 140 -8.52 -10.06 -7.96
N PRO A 141 -7.78 -10.93 -8.68
CA PRO A 141 -6.40 -10.69 -9.05
C PRO A 141 -6.24 -9.50 -10.01
N VAL A 142 -5.33 -8.58 -9.68
CA VAL A 142 -4.99 -7.39 -10.50
C VAL A 142 -3.58 -7.46 -11.05
N TRP A 143 -2.69 -8.25 -10.41
CA TRP A 143 -1.32 -8.47 -10.85
C TRP A 143 -0.81 -9.82 -10.30
N GLY A 144 0.16 -10.42 -10.98
CA GLY A 144 0.81 -11.63 -10.53
C GLY A 144 2.23 -11.78 -11.05
N ALA A 145 3.09 -12.39 -10.24
CA ALA A 145 4.45 -12.79 -10.61
C ALA A 145 4.76 -14.16 -10.01
N ALA A 146 5.61 -14.91 -10.69
CA ALA A 146 6.09 -16.19 -10.21
C ALA A 146 7.59 -16.36 -10.47
N SER A 147 8.28 -16.97 -9.50
CA SER A 147 9.63 -17.47 -9.65
C SER A 147 9.62 -19.01 -9.77
N GLU A 148 10.77 -19.66 -9.63
CA GLU A 148 10.85 -21.10 -9.56
C GLU A 148 10.09 -21.65 -8.34
N ASP A 149 10.23 -20.99 -7.19
CA ASP A 149 9.70 -21.47 -5.90
C ASP A 149 8.43 -20.74 -5.45
N LEU A 150 8.24 -19.48 -5.81
CA LEU A 150 7.19 -18.62 -5.27
C LEU A 150 6.19 -18.20 -6.34
N ASN A 151 4.96 -18.04 -5.89
CA ASN A 151 3.90 -17.35 -6.61
C ASN A 151 3.39 -16.20 -5.77
N ALA A 152 3.36 -14.99 -6.33
CA ALA A 152 2.85 -13.78 -5.70
C ALA A 152 1.70 -13.22 -6.55
N THR A 153 0.59 -12.89 -5.91
CA THR A 153 -0.59 -12.33 -6.56
C THR A 153 -1.08 -11.12 -5.76
N LEU A 154 -1.18 -9.96 -6.40
CA LEU A 154 -1.87 -8.80 -5.84
C LEU A 154 -3.35 -8.94 -6.15
N LEU A 155 -4.19 -8.84 -5.12
CA LEU A 155 -5.64 -8.88 -5.23
C LEU A 155 -6.22 -7.55 -4.76
N ALA A 156 -7.33 -7.14 -5.39
CA ALA A 156 -8.10 -5.97 -5.01
C ALA A 156 -9.57 -6.36 -4.85
N TRP A 157 -10.20 -5.87 -3.79
CA TRP A 157 -11.62 -6.08 -3.51
C TRP A 157 -12.28 -4.78 -3.08
N GLY A 158 -13.45 -4.51 -3.64
CA GLY A 158 -14.29 -3.40 -3.24
C GLY A 158 -14.82 -3.53 -1.80
N PRO A 159 -15.46 -2.46 -1.26
CA PRO A 159 -16.01 -2.46 0.10
C PRO A 159 -16.95 -3.64 0.37
N GLY A 160 -16.70 -4.37 1.44
CA GLY A 160 -17.49 -5.54 1.83
C GLY A 160 -17.33 -6.78 0.94
N GLU A 161 -16.52 -6.71 -0.11
CA GLU A 161 -16.24 -7.83 -1.00
C GLU A 161 -15.04 -8.64 -0.51
N GLY A 162 -14.86 -9.83 -1.09
CA GLY A 162 -13.71 -10.69 -0.78
C GLY A 162 -13.84 -12.04 -1.49
N PRO A 163 -12.79 -12.86 -1.45
CA PRO A 163 -12.88 -14.23 -1.94
C PRO A 163 -13.86 -15.02 -1.09
N PRO A 164 -14.58 -15.98 -1.68
CA PRO A 164 -15.41 -16.90 -0.90
C PRO A 164 -14.54 -17.66 0.11
N GLU A 165 -15.18 -18.11 1.19
CA GLU A 165 -14.50 -18.97 2.16
C GLU A 165 -13.91 -20.21 1.47
N HIS A 166 -12.67 -20.52 1.79
CA HIS A 166 -11.95 -21.65 1.19
C HIS A 166 -10.83 -22.18 2.09
N VAL A 167 -10.39 -23.40 1.79
CA VAL A 167 -9.25 -24.07 2.41
C VAL A 167 -8.15 -24.24 1.36
N ASN A 168 -6.91 -24.07 1.74
CA ASN A 168 -5.74 -24.46 0.94
C ASN A 168 -5.01 -25.58 1.69
N ASP A 169 -5.23 -26.83 1.26
CA ASP A 169 -4.66 -28.00 1.92
C ASP A 169 -3.17 -28.24 1.58
N GLU A 170 -2.65 -27.54 0.58
CA GLU A 170 -1.31 -27.80 0.07
C GLU A 170 -0.22 -26.89 0.65
N ARG A 171 -0.55 -25.64 0.99
CA ARG A 171 0.47 -24.61 1.27
C ARG A 171 0.01 -23.58 2.29
N ASP A 172 0.99 -23.12 3.04
CA ASP A 172 0.88 -21.88 3.80
C ASP A 172 0.77 -20.69 2.83
N VAL A 173 0.05 -19.66 3.23
CA VAL A 173 -0.14 -18.45 2.45
C VAL A 173 0.18 -17.24 3.32
N LEU A 174 1.14 -16.44 2.88
CA LEU A 174 1.37 -15.10 3.42
C LEU A 174 0.39 -14.14 2.76
N LEU A 175 -0.40 -13.44 3.55
CA LEU A 175 -1.22 -12.30 3.17
C LEU A 175 -0.56 -11.04 3.70
N PHE A 176 -0.40 -10.01 2.85
CA PHE A 176 0.15 -8.72 3.25
C PHE A 176 -0.71 -7.60 2.66
N VAL A 177 -1.33 -6.80 3.53
CA VAL A 177 -2.20 -5.70 3.09
C VAL A 177 -1.34 -4.53 2.62
N VAL A 178 -1.54 -4.14 1.36
CA VAL A 178 -0.85 -3.02 0.71
C VAL A 178 -1.61 -1.72 0.92
N ASP A 179 -2.95 -1.77 0.81
CA ASP A 179 -3.83 -0.60 0.96
C ASP A 179 -5.22 -1.03 1.45
N GLY A 180 -5.89 -0.13 2.17
CA GLY A 180 -7.21 -0.39 2.73
C GLY A 180 -7.17 -1.23 4.00
N THR A 181 -8.30 -1.87 4.30
CA THR A 181 -8.47 -2.72 5.49
C THR A 181 -9.24 -3.98 5.14
N ALA A 182 -9.05 -5.04 5.91
CA ALA A 182 -9.83 -6.27 5.78
C ALA A 182 -10.02 -6.95 7.13
N THR A 183 -11.14 -7.63 7.27
CA THR A 183 -11.37 -8.63 8.32
C THR A 183 -10.94 -9.98 7.76
N LEU A 184 -9.99 -10.62 8.40
CA LEU A 184 -9.55 -11.97 8.10
C LEU A 184 -10.05 -12.92 9.18
N ILE A 185 -10.78 -13.96 8.76
CA ILE A 185 -11.21 -15.06 9.62
C ILE A 185 -10.42 -16.30 9.22
N VAL A 186 -9.73 -16.89 10.17
CA VAL A 186 -8.99 -18.16 10.01
C VAL A 186 -9.51 -19.13 11.04
N ASP A 187 -10.17 -20.20 10.59
CA ASP A 187 -10.94 -21.13 11.41
C ASP A 187 -11.97 -20.38 12.28
N ASP A 188 -11.71 -20.21 13.58
CA ASP A 188 -12.58 -19.49 14.50
C ASP A 188 -11.98 -18.15 14.98
N ASP A 189 -10.75 -17.82 14.53
CA ASP A 189 -10.05 -16.61 14.91
C ASP A 189 -10.32 -15.48 13.91
N THR A 190 -10.70 -14.31 14.43
CA THR A 190 -10.94 -13.09 13.65
C THR A 190 -9.86 -12.06 13.92
N SER A 191 -9.31 -11.49 12.87
CA SER A 191 -8.33 -10.41 12.96
C SER A 191 -8.61 -9.29 11.95
N GLU A 192 -8.37 -8.05 12.37
CA GLU A 192 -8.42 -6.88 11.50
C GLU A 192 -7.04 -6.62 10.91
N LEU A 193 -6.95 -6.59 9.60
CA LEU A 193 -5.74 -6.27 8.86
C LEU A 193 -5.85 -4.86 8.28
N VAL A 194 -4.84 -4.06 8.50
CA VAL A 194 -4.69 -2.71 7.95
C VAL A 194 -3.50 -2.66 7.00
N ALA A 195 -3.37 -1.61 6.20
CA ALA A 195 -2.19 -1.41 5.35
C ALA A 195 -0.88 -1.54 6.16
N GLY A 196 0.06 -2.33 5.64
CA GLY A 196 1.31 -2.70 6.31
C GLY A 196 1.22 -3.92 7.24
N ALA A 197 0.02 -4.44 7.52
CA ALA A 197 -0.16 -5.67 8.29
C ALA A 197 -0.03 -6.91 7.41
N GLY A 198 0.53 -7.98 8.00
CA GLY A 198 0.63 -9.29 7.36
C GLY A 198 0.11 -10.41 8.26
N SER A 199 -0.34 -11.49 7.65
CA SER A 199 -0.75 -12.71 8.33
C SER A 199 -0.28 -13.93 7.54
N ILE A 200 0.13 -14.99 8.26
CA ILE A 200 0.40 -16.29 7.66
C ILE A 200 -0.77 -17.21 7.99
N VAL A 201 -1.44 -17.69 6.94
CA VAL A 201 -2.50 -18.69 7.07
C VAL A 201 -1.90 -20.06 6.77
N ALA A 202 -1.95 -20.94 7.74
CA ALA A 202 -1.43 -22.30 7.60
C ALA A 202 -2.24 -23.10 6.59
N LYS A 203 -1.59 -24.04 5.91
CA LYS A 203 -2.29 -25.01 5.07
C LYS A 203 -3.30 -25.82 5.90
N GLY A 204 -4.42 -26.16 5.29
CA GLY A 204 -5.52 -26.87 5.94
C GLY A 204 -6.46 -25.97 6.74
N SER A 205 -6.09 -24.75 7.06
CA SER A 205 -7.00 -23.81 7.71
C SER A 205 -8.03 -23.24 6.75
N ARG A 206 -9.27 -23.17 7.22
CA ARG A 206 -10.37 -22.48 6.56
C ARG A 206 -10.16 -20.98 6.70
N ARG A 207 -10.33 -20.23 5.62
CA ARG A 207 -10.18 -18.78 5.66
C ARG A 207 -11.23 -18.04 4.85
N GLN A 208 -11.57 -16.87 5.35
CA GLN A 208 -12.38 -15.86 4.67
C GLN A 208 -11.76 -14.49 4.88
N LEU A 209 -11.69 -13.69 3.83
CA LEU A 209 -11.26 -12.31 3.91
C LEU A 209 -12.38 -11.43 3.38
N THR A 210 -12.74 -10.39 4.14
CA THR A 210 -13.74 -9.40 3.73
C THR A 210 -13.13 -8.03 3.79
N ALA A 211 -13.19 -7.29 2.69
CA ALA A 211 -12.67 -5.93 2.60
C ALA A 211 -13.46 -4.97 3.50
N GLY A 212 -12.77 -4.03 4.13
CA GLY A 212 -13.38 -2.99 4.93
C GLY A 212 -14.18 -1.98 4.11
N SER A 213 -14.63 -0.90 4.75
CA SER A 213 -15.55 0.09 4.15
C SER A 213 -14.98 0.82 2.92
N ARG A 214 -13.66 0.83 2.74
CA ARG A 214 -12.99 1.44 1.59
C ARG A 214 -12.44 0.43 0.59
N GLY A 215 -12.58 -0.87 0.85
CA GLY A 215 -11.96 -1.93 0.08
C GLY A 215 -10.59 -2.33 0.63
N VAL A 216 -9.92 -3.25 -0.05
CA VAL A 216 -8.59 -3.74 0.30
C VAL A 216 -7.77 -4.10 -0.94
N ARG A 217 -6.47 -3.83 -0.90
CA ARG A 217 -5.46 -4.46 -1.76
C ARG A 217 -4.49 -5.24 -0.90
N TYR A 218 -4.28 -6.48 -1.24
CA TYR A 218 -3.32 -7.32 -0.51
C TYR A 218 -2.53 -8.22 -1.45
N LEU A 219 -1.29 -8.49 -1.06
CA LEU A 219 -0.42 -9.46 -1.70
C LEU A 219 -0.65 -10.83 -1.06
N SER A 220 -0.91 -11.83 -1.88
CA SER A 220 -0.95 -13.25 -1.50
C SER A 220 0.31 -13.93 -2.05
N VAL A 221 1.13 -14.51 -1.16
CA VAL A 221 2.36 -15.20 -1.54
C VAL A 221 2.33 -16.63 -1.00
N HIS A 222 2.66 -17.57 -1.85
CA HIS A 222 2.76 -18.99 -1.48
C HIS A 222 3.79 -19.72 -2.34
N LEU A 223 4.20 -20.91 -1.92
CA LEU A 223 5.05 -21.78 -2.73
C LEU A 223 4.35 -22.16 -4.05
N ARG A 224 5.09 -22.16 -5.12
CA ARG A 224 4.58 -22.56 -6.43
C ARG A 224 4.28 -24.06 -6.47
N ARG A 225 3.29 -24.46 -7.27
CA ARG A 225 3.05 -25.88 -7.52
C ARG A 225 4.21 -26.47 -8.33
N PRO A 226 4.74 -27.66 -7.94
CA PRO A 226 5.63 -28.39 -8.82
C PRO A 226 4.95 -28.57 -10.18
N LEU A 227 5.70 -28.37 -11.24
CA LEU A 227 5.20 -28.68 -12.59
C LEU A 227 4.80 -30.15 -12.63
N LEU A 228 3.64 -30.45 -13.23
CA LEU A 228 3.24 -31.85 -13.48
C LEU A 228 4.30 -32.51 -14.35
N THR A 229 5.04 -33.44 -13.77
CA THR A 229 5.93 -34.29 -14.52
C THR A 229 5.06 -35.42 -15.11
N ILE A 230 4.73 -35.32 -16.41
CA ILE A 230 4.06 -36.41 -17.13
C ILE A 230 5.14 -37.45 -17.38
N GLU A 231 5.16 -38.53 -16.58
CA GLU A 231 5.98 -39.70 -16.93
C GLU A 231 5.43 -40.32 -18.21
N PRO A 232 6.27 -40.56 -19.24
CA PRO A 232 5.81 -41.25 -20.44
C PRO A 232 5.37 -42.65 -20.06
N ALA A 233 4.14 -43.00 -20.42
CA ALA A 233 3.61 -44.34 -20.21
C ALA A 233 4.58 -45.38 -20.81
N HIS A 234 5.17 -46.22 -19.96
CA HIS A 234 5.93 -47.37 -20.44
C HIS A 234 5.03 -48.24 -21.32
N ARG A 235 5.30 -48.27 -22.64
CA ARG A 235 4.73 -49.25 -23.51
C ARG A 235 5.21 -50.63 -23.01
N ARG A 236 4.29 -51.38 -22.43
CA ARG A 236 4.54 -52.83 -22.23
C ARG A 236 4.71 -53.47 -23.62
N ALA A 237 5.84 -54.09 -23.83
CA ALA A 237 6.14 -54.97 -24.94
C ALA A 237 5.39 -56.30 -24.80
#